data_04607d438a8e4ac1d686a80d58f0465a
#
_entry.id   04607d438a8e4ac1d686a80d58f0465a
#
_cell.length_a   1.000
_cell.length_b   1.000
_cell.length_c   1.000
_cell.angle_alpha   90.00
_cell.angle_beta   90.00
_cell.angle_gamma   90.00
#
_symmetry.space_group_name_H-M   'P 1'
#
loop_
_entity.id
_entity.type
_entity.pdbx_description
1 polymer ?
#
loop_
_entity_poly.entity_id
_entity_poly.type
_entity_poly.pdbx_seq_one_letter_code
_entity_poly.pdbx_strand_id
1 'polypeptide(L)'
;PLRLGEFGSCHRNEPSGALHGLFRLRNFTQDDGHIFCTEGQAQKEVFQFTKQLQKVYEDFGFSKIIYKLSTRPEKRVGDDKTWDKSEKALKNALNDSGVEWETLEGEGAFYGPKIEYSLKDSLSRVWQCGTIQIDFNMPKQLGAEYVTENNQRNTPVMLHRAIVGSLERFIGILIVNYAG
;
A
#
# COMPACT_ATOMS: atom_id res chain seq x y z
N PRO A 1 -4.00 13.22 11.57
CA PRO A 1 -4.54 12.06 10.86
C PRO A 1 -5.18 11.07 11.83
N LEU A 2 -6.23 10.37 11.39
CA LEU A 2 -6.84 9.23 12.06
C LEU A 2 -6.29 7.95 11.41
N ARG A 3 -5.75 7.05 12.21
CA ARG A 3 -5.20 5.78 11.73
C ARG A 3 -5.96 4.62 12.34
N LEU A 4 -6.49 3.76 11.49
CA LEU A 4 -7.23 2.56 11.85
C LEU A 4 -6.51 1.35 11.28
N GLY A 5 -6.59 0.20 11.94
CA GLY A 5 -6.00 -1.05 11.46
C GLY A 5 -6.70 -2.25 12.05
N GLU A 6 -6.70 -3.33 11.29
CA GLU A 6 -7.25 -4.62 11.69
C GLU A 6 -6.45 -5.77 11.08
N PHE A 7 -6.62 -6.96 11.63
CA PHE A 7 -6.33 -8.21 10.94
C PHE A 7 -7.63 -8.73 10.35
N GLY A 8 -7.86 -8.40 9.07
CA GLY A 8 -9.12 -8.67 8.38
C GLY A 8 -9.08 -9.96 7.56
N SER A 9 -10.12 -10.78 7.66
CA SER A 9 -10.28 -11.96 6.80
C SER A 9 -10.78 -11.54 5.42
N CYS A 10 -9.99 -11.84 4.39
CA CYS A 10 -10.27 -11.51 2.99
C CYS A 10 -10.54 -12.76 2.17
N HIS A 11 -11.52 -12.66 1.26
CA HIS A 11 -11.85 -13.72 0.32
C HIS A 11 -11.72 -13.22 -1.10
N ARG A 12 -11.01 -13.96 -1.96
CA ARG A 12 -10.88 -13.68 -3.39
C ARG A 12 -11.21 -14.91 -4.20
N ASN A 13 -11.98 -14.73 -5.27
CA ASN A 13 -12.29 -15.82 -6.21
C ASN A 13 -11.11 -16.07 -7.15
N GLU A 14 -10.01 -16.56 -6.58
CA GLU A 14 -8.83 -16.92 -7.35
C GLU A 14 -9.10 -18.18 -8.19
N PRO A 15 -8.72 -18.23 -9.47
CA PRO A 15 -8.82 -19.45 -10.27
C PRO A 15 -7.93 -20.55 -9.69
N SER A 16 -8.36 -21.81 -9.79
CA SER A 16 -7.67 -22.95 -9.18
C SER A 16 -6.20 -23.08 -9.65
N GLY A 17 -5.92 -22.77 -10.91
CA GLY A 17 -4.57 -22.82 -11.47
C GLY A 17 -3.63 -21.71 -10.95
N ALA A 18 -4.15 -20.71 -10.25
CA ALA A 18 -3.35 -19.63 -9.65
C ALA A 18 -3.00 -19.89 -8.17
N LEU A 19 -3.59 -20.89 -7.54
CA LEU A 19 -3.34 -21.21 -6.13
C LEU A 19 -1.93 -21.76 -5.94
N HIS A 20 -1.24 -21.28 -4.88
CA HIS A 20 0.16 -21.64 -4.64
C HIS A 20 0.49 -21.71 -3.13
N GLY A 21 0.16 -22.81 -2.48
CA GLY A 21 0.41 -23.02 -1.04
C GLY A 21 -0.05 -21.82 -0.20
N LEU A 22 0.80 -21.33 0.70
CA LEU A 22 0.54 -20.13 1.50
C LEU A 22 0.68 -18.83 0.71
N PHE A 23 1.28 -18.84 -0.48
CA PHE A 23 1.60 -17.63 -1.22
C PHE A 23 0.42 -17.03 -1.98
N ARG A 24 -0.56 -17.87 -2.38
CA ARG A 24 -1.77 -17.42 -3.05
C ARG A 24 -2.96 -18.30 -2.70
N LEU A 25 -3.85 -17.74 -1.91
CA LEU A 25 -5.01 -18.42 -1.32
C LEU A 25 -6.30 -17.66 -1.68
N ARG A 26 -7.43 -18.36 -1.56
CA ARG A 26 -8.76 -17.75 -1.69
C ARG A 26 -9.23 -17.08 -0.42
N ASN A 27 -8.79 -17.57 0.75
CA ASN A 27 -9.04 -16.96 2.04
C ASN A 27 -7.69 -16.67 2.71
N PHE A 28 -7.47 -15.44 3.12
CA PHE A 28 -6.25 -14.99 3.77
C PHE A 28 -6.55 -13.86 4.75
N THR A 29 -5.64 -13.66 5.69
CA THR A 29 -5.71 -12.57 6.67
C THR A 29 -4.80 -11.43 6.22
N GLN A 30 -5.34 -10.23 6.15
CA GLN A 30 -4.59 -9.04 5.79
C GLN A 30 -4.38 -8.13 7.02
N ASP A 31 -3.18 -7.57 7.15
CA ASP A 31 -2.88 -6.48 8.09
C ASP A 31 -3.36 -5.15 7.49
N ASP A 32 -4.66 -5.03 7.32
CA ASP A 32 -5.29 -3.91 6.65
C ASP A 32 -5.30 -2.66 7.52
N GLY A 33 -5.05 -1.52 6.93
CA GLY A 33 -5.07 -0.24 7.62
C GLY A 33 -5.46 0.91 6.72
N HIS A 34 -6.13 1.88 7.34
CA HIS A 34 -6.63 3.08 6.68
C HIS A 34 -6.19 4.33 7.46
N ILE A 35 -5.66 5.30 6.73
CA ILE A 35 -5.25 6.57 7.30
C ILE A 35 -6.10 7.67 6.67
N PHE A 36 -6.88 8.37 7.48
CA PHE A 36 -7.62 9.54 7.06
C PHE A 36 -6.81 10.79 7.44
N CYS A 37 -6.46 11.58 6.46
CA CYS A 37 -5.61 12.76 6.65
C CYS A 37 -6.01 13.90 5.70
N THR A 38 -5.44 15.07 5.91
CA THR A 38 -5.55 16.16 4.94
C THR A 38 -4.64 15.89 3.73
N GLU A 39 -4.93 16.51 2.59
CA GLU A 39 -4.09 16.41 1.39
C GLU A 39 -2.63 16.79 1.69
N GLY A 40 -2.41 17.86 2.48
CA GLY A 40 -1.06 18.29 2.87
C GLY A 40 -0.31 17.32 3.79
N GLN A 41 -1.02 16.41 4.46
CA GLN A 41 -0.42 15.40 5.34
C GLN A 41 -0.06 14.10 4.61
N ALA A 42 -0.65 13.84 3.43
CA ALA A 42 -0.55 12.56 2.74
C ALA A 42 0.91 12.15 2.46
N GLN A 43 1.74 13.04 1.91
CA GLN A 43 3.16 12.74 1.63
C GLN A 43 3.91 12.32 2.90
N LYS A 44 3.71 13.04 4.01
CA LYS A 44 4.35 12.74 5.30
C LYS A 44 3.89 11.39 5.86
N GLU A 45 2.60 11.05 5.74
CA GLU A 45 2.07 9.77 6.19
C GLU A 45 2.65 8.60 5.37
N VAL A 46 2.77 8.77 4.04
CA VAL A 46 3.41 7.78 3.16
C VAL A 46 4.88 7.59 3.53
N PHE A 47 5.62 8.67 3.75
CA PHE A 47 7.01 8.61 4.20
C PHE A 47 7.16 7.85 5.53
N GLN A 48 6.34 8.20 6.54
CA GLN A 48 6.38 7.54 7.84
C GLN A 48 6.03 6.06 7.74
N PHE A 49 5.01 5.72 6.93
CA PHE A 49 4.65 4.34 6.66
C PHE A 49 5.80 3.57 6.01
N THR A 50 6.47 4.14 5.01
CA THR A 50 7.63 3.52 4.35
C THR A 50 8.74 3.21 5.35
N LYS A 51 9.05 4.16 6.25
CA LYS A 51 10.05 3.94 7.31
C LYS A 51 9.64 2.85 8.30
N GLN A 52 8.37 2.83 8.70
CA GLN A 52 7.85 1.78 9.58
C GLN A 52 7.93 0.39 8.92
N LEU A 53 7.54 0.29 7.65
CA LEU A 53 7.60 -0.94 6.87
C LEU A 53 9.05 -1.44 6.75
N GLN A 54 10.00 -0.56 6.44
CA GLN A 54 11.43 -0.91 6.39
C GLN A 54 11.87 -1.55 7.71
N LYS A 55 11.57 -0.88 8.84
CA LYS A 55 11.93 -1.42 10.15
C LYS A 55 11.32 -2.78 10.42
N VAL A 56 10.03 -2.97 10.12
CA VAL A 56 9.38 -4.28 10.31
C VAL A 56 10.08 -5.36 9.47
N TYR A 57 10.38 -5.07 8.20
CA TYR A 57 11.07 -6.06 7.37
C TYR A 57 12.49 -6.37 7.83
N GLU A 58 13.23 -5.36 8.29
CA GLU A 58 14.55 -5.53 8.92
C GLU A 58 14.49 -6.40 10.16
N ASP A 59 13.49 -6.20 11.03
CA ASP A 59 13.28 -6.99 12.26
C ASP A 59 13.00 -8.48 11.92
N PHE A 60 12.45 -8.77 10.72
CA PHE A 60 12.29 -10.12 10.18
C PHE A 60 13.48 -10.58 9.28
N GLY A 61 14.59 -9.85 9.28
CA GLY A 61 15.82 -10.25 8.57
C GLY A 61 15.85 -9.91 7.07
N PHE A 62 14.90 -9.12 6.56
CA PHE A 62 14.89 -8.69 5.15
C PHE A 62 15.55 -7.33 4.99
N SER A 63 16.77 -7.30 4.42
CA SER A 63 17.52 -6.07 4.18
C SER A 63 17.30 -5.45 2.80
N LYS A 64 16.73 -6.21 1.87
CA LYS A 64 16.51 -5.79 0.48
C LYS A 64 15.02 -5.75 0.16
N ILE A 65 14.52 -4.54 -0.05
CA ILE A 65 13.14 -4.27 -0.43
C ILE A 65 13.13 -3.70 -1.85
N ILE A 66 12.21 -4.16 -2.68
CA ILE A 66 11.98 -3.64 -4.02
C ILE A 66 10.79 -2.69 -3.94
N TYR A 67 10.98 -1.45 -4.36
CA TYR A 67 9.97 -0.39 -4.33
C TYR A 67 9.50 -0.08 -5.75
N LYS A 68 8.19 -0.09 -5.96
CA LYS A 68 7.57 0.22 -7.25
C LYS A 68 6.44 1.22 -7.07
N LEU A 69 6.44 2.26 -7.89
CA LEU A 69 5.36 3.24 -7.97
C LEU A 69 4.48 2.93 -9.18
N SER A 70 3.25 2.48 -8.93
CA SER A 70 2.27 2.22 -9.98
C SER A 70 1.43 3.46 -10.23
N THR A 71 1.48 3.98 -11.45
CA THR A 71 0.82 5.20 -11.87
C THR A 71 -0.57 4.95 -12.45
N ARG A 72 -1.25 6.01 -12.86
CA ARG A 72 -2.63 6.01 -13.36
C ARG A 72 -2.87 5.03 -14.52
N PRO A 73 -3.90 4.18 -14.46
CA PRO A 73 -4.32 3.38 -15.59
C PRO A 73 -5.15 4.21 -16.58
N GLU A 74 -5.35 3.68 -17.80
CA GLU A 74 -6.19 4.32 -18.81
C GLU A 74 -7.63 4.52 -18.30
N LYS A 75 -8.23 3.46 -17.73
CA LYS A 75 -9.56 3.53 -17.10
C LYS A 75 -9.41 3.83 -15.62
N ARG A 76 -9.81 5.05 -15.25
CA ARG A 76 -9.69 5.56 -13.87
C ARG A 76 -10.83 6.48 -13.50
N VAL A 77 -11.02 6.70 -12.21
CA VAL A 77 -11.91 7.73 -11.66
C VAL A 77 -11.10 8.94 -11.22
N GLY A 78 -11.76 10.11 -11.17
CA GLY A 78 -11.11 11.37 -10.81
C GLY A 78 -10.49 12.09 -12.00
N ASP A 79 -10.13 13.35 -11.80
CA ASP A 79 -9.51 14.21 -12.80
C ASP A 79 -7.97 14.08 -12.80
N ASP A 80 -7.33 14.50 -13.90
CA ASP A 80 -5.88 14.41 -14.06
C ASP A 80 -5.13 15.22 -13.01
N LYS A 81 -5.66 16.36 -12.57
CA LYS A 81 -5.03 17.19 -11.54
C LYS A 81 -4.93 16.48 -10.19
N THR A 82 -5.96 15.72 -9.82
CA THR A 82 -5.97 14.89 -8.62
C THR A 82 -4.93 13.77 -8.73
N TRP A 83 -4.85 13.11 -9.89
CA TRP A 83 -3.84 12.10 -10.17
C TRP A 83 -2.42 12.66 -10.12
N ASP A 84 -2.16 13.82 -10.75
CA ASP A 84 -0.84 14.47 -10.73
C ASP A 84 -0.36 14.74 -9.30
N LYS A 85 -1.26 15.24 -8.44
CA LYS A 85 -0.95 15.49 -7.03
C LYS A 85 -0.66 14.20 -6.27
N SER A 86 -1.47 13.16 -6.48
CA SER A 86 -1.33 11.87 -5.80
C SER A 86 -0.01 11.19 -6.17
N GLU A 87 0.28 11.09 -7.45
CA GLU A 87 1.52 10.50 -7.95
C GLU A 87 2.74 11.29 -7.47
N LYS A 88 2.67 12.62 -7.48
CA LYS A 88 3.73 13.49 -6.96
C LYS A 88 3.96 13.26 -5.47
N ALA A 89 2.90 13.12 -4.67
CA ALA A 89 3.03 12.87 -3.23
C ALA A 89 3.73 11.53 -2.94
N LEU A 90 3.36 10.46 -3.67
CA LEU A 90 4.00 9.15 -3.54
C LEU A 90 5.47 9.19 -3.99
N LYS A 91 5.74 9.82 -5.14
CA LYS A 91 7.10 10.00 -5.67
C LYS A 91 8.00 10.75 -4.70
N ASN A 92 7.50 11.86 -4.16
CA ASN A 92 8.26 12.65 -3.20
C ASN A 92 8.54 11.85 -1.92
N ALA A 93 7.57 11.11 -1.40
CA ALA A 93 7.76 10.29 -0.21
C ALA A 93 8.83 9.19 -0.41
N LEU A 94 8.90 8.57 -1.60
CA LEU A 94 9.94 7.61 -1.95
C LEU A 94 11.31 8.29 -2.02
N ASN A 95 11.42 9.45 -2.69
CA ASN A 95 12.65 10.22 -2.78
C ASN A 95 13.15 10.66 -1.40
N ASP A 96 12.25 11.18 -0.56
CA ASP A 96 12.56 11.59 0.82
C ASP A 96 13.00 10.40 1.68
N SER A 97 12.54 9.19 1.35
CA SER A 97 12.95 7.95 2.02
C SER A 97 14.37 7.50 1.64
N GLY A 98 14.97 8.08 0.59
CA GLY A 98 16.32 7.75 0.13
C GLY A 98 16.47 6.35 -0.46
N VAL A 99 15.39 5.80 -1.02
CA VAL A 99 15.36 4.45 -1.60
C VAL A 99 15.42 4.50 -3.13
N GLU A 100 16.00 3.47 -3.74
CA GLU A 100 15.87 3.24 -5.17
C GLU A 100 14.51 2.63 -5.48
N TRP A 101 13.83 3.14 -6.50
CA TRP A 101 12.51 2.69 -6.90
C TRP A 101 12.32 2.80 -8.42
N GLU A 102 11.36 2.04 -8.94
CA GLU A 102 11.00 2.04 -10.35
C GLU A 102 9.52 2.40 -10.54
N THR A 103 9.18 2.94 -11.71
CA THR A 103 7.79 3.24 -12.08
C THR A 103 7.19 2.07 -12.85
N LEU A 104 5.96 1.68 -12.47
CA LEU A 104 5.09 0.79 -13.24
C LEU A 104 3.96 1.63 -13.84
N GLU A 105 4.14 2.03 -15.09
CA GLU A 105 3.17 2.88 -15.77
C GLU A 105 1.86 2.13 -16.03
N GLY A 106 0.74 2.75 -15.65
CA GLY A 106 -0.60 2.19 -15.89
C GLY A 106 -1.04 1.10 -14.92
N GLU A 107 -0.21 0.69 -13.96
CA GLU A 107 -0.47 -0.42 -13.03
C GLU A 107 -1.12 0.02 -11.70
N GLY A 108 -1.48 1.29 -11.57
CA GLY A 108 -2.22 1.81 -10.42
C GLY A 108 -3.64 1.23 -10.33
N ALA A 109 -4.26 1.37 -9.16
CA ALA A 109 -5.67 1.05 -9.03
C ALA A 109 -6.51 2.11 -9.77
N PHE A 110 -7.73 1.74 -10.19
CA PHE A 110 -8.60 2.67 -10.91
C PHE A 110 -8.97 3.92 -10.08
N TYR A 111 -8.83 3.86 -8.75
CA TYR A 111 -9.16 4.94 -7.81
C TYR A 111 -7.95 5.71 -7.27
N GLY A 112 -6.72 5.24 -7.51
CA GLY A 112 -5.52 5.94 -7.06
C GLY A 112 -4.20 5.22 -7.34
N PRO A 113 -3.10 5.98 -7.36
CA PRO A 113 -1.76 5.41 -7.50
C PRO A 113 -1.35 4.68 -6.22
N LYS A 114 -0.38 3.77 -6.34
CA LYS A 114 0.11 2.96 -5.22
C LYS A 114 1.62 2.81 -5.23
N ILE A 115 2.19 2.61 -4.05
CA ILE A 115 3.53 2.06 -3.89
C ILE A 115 3.40 0.59 -3.50
N GLU A 116 4.13 -0.26 -4.18
CA GLU A 116 4.28 -1.68 -3.87
C GLU A 116 5.65 -1.93 -3.24
N TYR A 117 5.66 -2.72 -2.17
CA TYR A 117 6.87 -3.13 -1.46
C TYR A 117 6.99 -4.64 -1.59
N SER A 118 8.03 -5.10 -2.28
CA SER A 118 8.23 -6.52 -2.55
C SER A 118 9.48 -7.03 -1.87
N LEU A 119 9.41 -8.28 -1.42
CA LEU A 119 10.50 -9.03 -0.84
C LEU A 119 10.97 -10.11 -1.79
N LYS A 120 12.25 -10.42 -1.72
CA LYS A 120 12.86 -11.53 -2.44
C LYS A 120 13.13 -12.67 -1.46
N ASP A 121 12.59 -13.84 -1.71
CA ASP A 121 12.85 -15.02 -0.88
C ASP A 121 14.24 -15.63 -1.17
N SER A 122 14.64 -16.60 -0.36
CA SER A 122 15.93 -17.30 -0.51
C SER A 122 16.08 -18.05 -1.83
N LEU A 123 14.97 -18.35 -2.54
CA LEU A 123 14.95 -18.93 -3.88
C LEU A 123 14.94 -17.87 -4.97
N SER A 124 15.20 -16.61 -4.64
CA SER A 124 15.20 -15.46 -5.56
C SER A 124 13.86 -15.12 -6.21
N ARG A 125 12.74 -15.64 -5.69
CA ARG A 125 11.39 -15.27 -6.15
C ARG A 125 10.96 -13.95 -5.49
N VAL A 126 10.31 -13.09 -6.28
CA VAL A 126 9.83 -11.78 -5.81
C VAL A 126 8.35 -11.88 -5.43
N TRP A 127 8.03 -11.42 -4.22
CA TRP A 127 6.67 -11.43 -3.68
C TRP A 127 6.28 -10.04 -3.24
N GLN A 128 5.21 -9.51 -3.81
CA GLN A 128 4.58 -8.30 -3.30
C GLN A 128 3.97 -8.60 -1.93
N CYS A 129 4.36 -7.82 -0.92
CA CYS A 129 3.86 -7.90 0.45
C CYS A 129 3.18 -6.59 0.84
N GLY A 130 3.95 -5.54 1.04
CA GLY A 130 3.42 -4.25 1.45
C GLY A 130 2.83 -3.45 0.31
N THR A 131 1.91 -2.56 0.67
CA THR A 131 1.33 -1.58 -0.26
C THR A 131 0.87 -0.34 0.50
N ILE A 132 0.89 0.80 -0.17
CA ILE A 132 0.17 2.00 0.24
C ILE A 132 -0.44 2.67 -0.99
N GLN A 133 -1.71 3.08 -0.89
CA GLN A 133 -2.48 3.65 -2.00
C GLN A 133 -3.15 4.93 -1.54
N ILE A 134 -3.16 5.95 -2.38
CA ILE A 134 -3.90 7.19 -2.12
C ILE A 134 -5.27 7.12 -2.78
N ASP A 135 -6.32 7.40 -2.01
CA ASP A 135 -7.71 7.40 -2.47
C ASP A 135 -8.39 8.72 -2.10
N PHE A 136 -8.81 9.46 -3.11
CA PHE A 136 -9.58 10.71 -2.96
C PHE A 136 -11.08 10.48 -3.15
N ASN A 137 -11.51 9.31 -3.59
CA ASN A 137 -12.89 9.04 -3.98
C ASN A 137 -13.70 8.40 -2.86
N MET A 138 -13.17 7.37 -2.21
CA MET A 138 -13.89 6.61 -1.19
C MET A 138 -14.35 7.48 -0.02
N PRO A 139 -13.53 8.38 0.56
CA PRO A 139 -14.00 9.25 1.63
C PRO A 139 -15.21 10.09 1.24
N LYS A 140 -15.23 10.62 0.02
CA LYS A 140 -16.37 11.39 -0.51
C LYS A 140 -17.63 10.53 -0.63
N GLN A 141 -17.50 9.30 -1.12
CA GLN A 141 -18.63 8.37 -1.25
C GLN A 141 -19.17 7.93 0.12
N LEU A 142 -18.30 7.81 1.11
CA LEU A 142 -18.67 7.49 2.49
C LEU A 142 -19.24 8.71 3.26
N GLY A 143 -19.25 9.89 2.66
CA GLY A 143 -19.62 11.12 3.36
C GLY A 143 -18.68 11.49 4.52
N ALA A 144 -17.42 11.04 4.45
CA ALA A 144 -16.45 11.32 5.48
C ALA A 144 -16.04 12.80 5.45
N GLU A 145 -16.09 13.45 6.60
CA GLU A 145 -15.76 14.86 6.75
C GLU A 145 -14.88 15.10 7.98
N TYR A 146 -14.05 16.12 7.93
CA TYR A 146 -13.35 16.66 9.08
C TYR A 146 -13.55 18.17 9.18
N VAL A 147 -13.41 18.72 10.38
CA VAL A 147 -13.50 20.15 10.62
C VAL A 147 -12.10 20.77 10.52
N THR A 148 -11.95 21.77 9.67
CA THR A 148 -10.73 22.56 9.52
C THR A 148 -10.54 23.56 10.66
N GLU A 149 -9.37 24.16 10.77
CA GLU A 149 -9.08 25.23 11.73
C GLU A 149 -10.02 26.44 11.59
N ASN A 150 -10.57 26.67 10.39
CA ASN A 150 -11.53 27.74 10.10
C ASN A 150 -12.99 27.30 10.28
N ASN A 151 -13.27 26.20 11.00
CA ASN A 151 -14.59 25.64 11.21
C ASN A 151 -15.35 25.27 9.93
N GLN A 152 -14.66 25.01 8.83
CA GLN A 152 -15.24 24.51 7.61
C GLN A 152 -15.16 22.98 7.58
N ARG A 153 -16.12 22.34 6.91
CA ARG A 153 -16.09 20.90 6.68
C ARG A 153 -15.41 20.57 5.36
N ASN A 154 -14.44 19.67 5.40
CA ASN A 154 -13.73 19.18 4.22
C ASN A 154 -13.71 17.65 4.20
N THR A 155 -13.65 17.08 3.00
CA THR A 155 -13.44 15.65 2.81
C THR A 155 -11.96 15.31 3.01
N PRO A 156 -11.61 14.30 3.82
CA PRO A 156 -10.23 13.85 3.96
C PRO A 156 -9.75 13.06 2.74
N VAL A 157 -8.44 12.90 2.64
CA VAL A 157 -7.80 11.88 1.81
C VAL A 157 -7.72 10.59 2.60
N MET A 158 -7.87 9.45 1.97
CA MET A 158 -7.67 8.14 2.58
C MET A 158 -6.45 7.44 1.98
N LEU A 159 -5.63 6.86 2.84
CA LEU A 159 -4.54 5.98 2.45
C LEU A 159 -4.91 4.56 2.89
N HIS A 160 -4.99 3.64 1.93
CA HIS A 160 -5.07 2.21 2.20
C HIS A 160 -3.65 1.68 2.36
N ARG A 161 -3.36 0.93 3.41
CA ARG A 161 -2.01 0.43 3.64
C ARG A 161 -1.99 -0.98 4.22
N ALA A 162 -1.01 -1.78 3.83
CA ALA A 162 -0.66 -3.04 4.47
C ALA A 162 0.86 -3.18 4.49
N ILE A 163 1.42 -3.70 5.58
CA ILE A 163 2.87 -3.93 5.72
C ILE A 163 3.23 -5.31 5.17
N VAL A 164 2.59 -6.35 5.68
CA VAL A 164 2.86 -7.72 5.25
C VAL A 164 1.92 -8.19 4.12
N GLY A 165 0.79 -7.52 3.95
CA GLY A 165 -0.23 -7.84 2.97
C GLY A 165 -1.04 -9.05 3.40
N SER A 166 -0.71 -10.25 2.93
CA SER A 166 -1.27 -11.50 3.43
C SER A 166 -0.35 -12.09 4.49
N LEU A 167 -0.85 -12.34 5.70
CA LEU A 167 -0.11 -13.01 6.76
C LEU A 167 0.38 -14.37 6.30
N GLU A 168 -0.45 -15.14 5.60
CA GLU A 168 -0.12 -16.47 5.09
C GLU A 168 1.03 -16.43 4.11
N ARG A 169 1.02 -15.45 3.16
CA ARG A 169 2.13 -15.25 2.22
C ARG A 169 3.41 -14.87 2.95
N PHE A 170 3.33 -13.95 3.90
CA PHE A 170 4.49 -13.52 4.66
C PHE A 170 5.08 -14.66 5.50
N ILE A 171 4.25 -15.47 6.15
CA ILE A 171 4.67 -16.69 6.85
C ILE A 171 5.34 -17.66 5.87
N GLY A 172 4.74 -17.88 4.68
CA GLY A 172 5.35 -18.69 3.63
C GLY A 172 6.74 -18.22 3.22
N ILE A 173 6.93 -16.91 3.10
CA ILE A 173 8.25 -16.30 2.80
C ILE A 173 9.23 -16.56 3.94
N LEU A 174 8.80 -16.40 5.20
CA LEU A 174 9.64 -16.66 6.39
C LEU A 174 10.07 -18.13 6.44
N ILE A 175 9.15 -19.08 6.26
CA ILE A 175 9.44 -20.51 6.24
C ILE A 175 10.51 -20.81 5.20
N VAL A 176 10.37 -20.30 3.97
CA VAL A 176 11.36 -20.50 2.90
C VAL A 176 12.70 -19.85 3.23
N ASN A 177 12.67 -18.65 3.82
CA ASN A 177 13.88 -17.88 4.12
C ASN A 177 14.72 -18.51 5.26
N TYR A 178 14.07 -19.14 6.22
CA TYR A 178 14.71 -19.72 7.40
C TYR A 178 14.79 -21.25 7.39
N ALA A 179 14.47 -21.89 6.25
CA ALA A 179 14.54 -23.32 6.04
C ALA A 179 13.66 -24.18 7.00
N GLY A 180 12.51 -23.64 7.38
CA GLY A 180 11.49 -24.30 8.22
C GLY A 180 11.18 -23.59 9.50
#